data_462f0343af05c424d706c1f85690f1fc
#
_entry.id   462f0343af05c424d706c1f85690f1fc
#
_cell.length_a   1.000
_cell.length_b   1.000
_cell.length_c   1.000
_cell.angle_alpha   90.00
_cell.angle_beta   90.00
_cell.angle_gamma   90.00
#
_symmetry.space_group_name_H-M   'P 1'
#
loop_
_entity.id
_entity.type
_entity.pdbx_description
1 polymer ?
#
loop_
_entity_poly.entity_id
_entity_poly.type
_entity_poly.pdbx_seq_one_letter_code
_entity_poly.pdbx_strand_id
1 'polypeptide(L)'
;MPALVRLKSERGAELIEFALVFPLLLLVVLGIVDFGFLFQRMEVVTNAAREGARVAVLPGYSVADAKQRACNYMQTGGLPVVAGCPNGSIGTVDVVDISIPMAVGPALTGKRVQVTFTHSYMFIGPIAGWFGGSFTNVPVSAVAIMRDEVPTPAAAGS
;
A
#
# COMPACT_ATOMS: atom_id res chain seq x y z
N MET A 1 -64.25 3.86 17.94
CA MET A 1 -62.88 3.68 18.40
C MET A 1 -62.00 3.07 17.29
N PRO A 2 -61.52 3.83 16.25
CA PRO A 2 -60.57 3.27 15.31
C PRO A 2 -59.24 4.04 15.22
N ALA A 3 -58.97 5.02 16.09
CA ALA A 3 -57.81 5.88 15.95
C ALA A 3 -56.45 5.34 16.42
N LEU A 4 -56.47 4.33 17.29
CA LEU A 4 -55.21 3.79 17.90
C LEU A 4 -54.45 2.78 17.03
N VAL A 5 -55.09 2.24 15.99
CA VAL A 5 -54.45 1.24 15.10
C VAL A 5 -53.60 1.91 14.05
N ARG A 6 -53.87 3.16 13.63
CA ARG A 6 -53.13 3.86 12.59
C ARG A 6 -51.72 4.30 13.00
N LEU A 7 -51.56 4.76 14.24
CA LEU A 7 -50.26 5.24 14.73
C LEU A 7 -49.22 4.12 14.88
N LYS A 8 -49.65 2.90 15.06
CA LYS A 8 -48.80 1.72 15.20
C LYS A 8 -48.29 1.23 13.84
N SER A 9 -49.04 1.47 12.77
CA SER A 9 -48.70 1.11 11.37
C SER A 9 -47.63 2.04 10.78
N GLU A 10 -47.69 3.34 11.04
CA GLU A 10 -46.74 4.30 10.50
C GLU A 10 -45.33 4.13 11.09
N ARG A 11 -45.24 3.95 12.41
CA ARG A 11 -43.94 3.66 13.06
C ARG A 11 -43.31 2.34 12.59
N GLY A 12 -44.13 1.34 12.25
CA GLY A 12 -43.67 0.08 11.70
C GLY A 12 -43.08 0.24 10.29
N ALA A 13 -43.68 1.08 9.46
CA ALA A 13 -43.20 1.37 8.11
C ALA A 13 -41.85 2.11 8.14
N GLU A 14 -41.69 3.12 8.98
CA GLU A 14 -40.44 3.84 9.20
C GLU A 14 -39.29 2.94 9.66
N LEU A 15 -39.58 2.00 10.57
CA LEU A 15 -38.58 1.04 11.04
C LEU A 15 -38.12 0.09 9.92
N ILE A 16 -39.02 -0.35 9.05
CA ILE A 16 -38.69 -1.22 7.93
C ILE A 16 -37.85 -0.45 6.90
N GLU A 17 -38.20 0.78 6.60
CA GLU A 17 -37.45 1.64 5.69
C GLU A 17 -36.03 1.88 6.22
N PHE A 18 -35.90 2.25 7.50
CA PHE A 18 -34.61 2.40 8.16
C PHE A 18 -33.79 1.10 8.13
N ALA A 19 -34.40 -0.03 8.45
CA ALA A 19 -33.72 -1.33 8.47
C ALA A 19 -33.20 -1.74 7.08
N LEU A 20 -33.81 -1.24 6.00
CA LEU A 20 -33.38 -1.49 4.64
C LEU A 20 -32.25 -0.54 4.19
N VAL A 21 -32.34 0.74 4.57
CA VAL A 21 -31.36 1.77 4.19
C VAL A 21 -30.07 1.69 5.04
N PHE A 22 -30.23 1.35 6.34
CA PHE A 22 -29.11 1.34 7.29
C PHE A 22 -27.95 0.40 6.88
N PRO A 23 -28.16 -0.84 6.43
CA PRO A 23 -27.06 -1.70 5.98
C PRO A 23 -26.32 -1.15 4.78
N LEU A 24 -27.03 -0.49 3.85
CA LEU A 24 -26.41 0.14 2.68
C LEU A 24 -25.53 1.33 3.10
N LEU A 25 -26.04 2.17 3.99
CA LEU A 25 -25.28 3.31 4.53
C LEU A 25 -24.06 2.82 5.32
N LEU A 26 -24.21 1.77 6.14
CA LEU A 26 -23.12 1.17 6.89
C LEU A 26 -22.03 0.66 5.93
N LEU A 27 -22.39 -0.02 4.85
CA LEU A 27 -21.46 -0.53 3.85
C LEU A 27 -20.66 0.61 3.20
N VAL A 28 -21.31 1.73 2.86
CA VAL A 28 -20.62 2.91 2.32
C VAL A 28 -19.62 3.48 3.33
N VAL A 29 -20.02 3.63 4.59
CA VAL A 29 -19.14 4.14 5.65
C VAL A 29 -17.93 3.23 5.87
N LEU A 30 -18.15 1.92 5.96
CA LEU A 30 -17.06 0.95 6.11
C LEU A 30 -16.13 0.97 4.88
N GLY A 31 -16.69 1.17 3.68
CA GLY A 31 -15.91 1.37 2.46
C GLY A 31 -14.97 2.57 2.54
N ILE A 32 -15.46 3.70 2.98
CA ILE A 32 -14.65 4.92 3.16
C ILE A 32 -13.50 4.67 4.14
N VAL A 33 -13.76 3.96 5.24
CA VAL A 33 -12.74 3.62 6.24
C VAL A 33 -11.67 2.70 5.65
N ASP A 34 -12.06 1.64 4.94
CA ASP A 34 -11.12 0.71 4.28
C ASP A 34 -10.24 1.41 3.23
N PHE A 35 -10.83 2.30 2.42
CA PHE A 35 -10.06 3.12 1.48
C PHE A 35 -9.10 4.08 2.20
N GLY A 36 -9.50 4.66 3.33
CA GLY A 36 -8.63 5.50 4.15
C GLY A 36 -7.37 4.73 4.59
N PHE A 37 -7.52 3.50 5.06
CA PHE A 37 -6.39 2.63 5.40
C PHE A 37 -5.54 2.26 4.19
N LEU A 38 -6.14 2.02 3.02
CA LEU A 38 -5.40 1.74 1.79
C LEU A 38 -4.49 2.93 1.41
N PHE A 39 -5.01 4.15 1.41
CA PHE A 39 -4.23 5.35 1.10
C PHE A 39 -3.10 5.59 2.08
N GLN A 40 -3.35 5.43 3.38
CA GLN A 40 -2.33 5.52 4.41
C GLN A 40 -1.18 4.53 4.14
N ARG A 41 -1.49 3.28 3.82
CA ARG A 41 -0.49 2.25 3.52
C ARG A 41 0.28 2.55 2.23
N MET A 42 -0.40 3.10 1.22
CA MET A 42 0.25 3.53 -0.03
C MET A 42 1.29 4.64 0.21
N GLU A 43 0.98 5.59 1.09
CA GLU A 43 1.94 6.63 1.50
C GLU A 43 3.16 6.03 2.20
N VAL A 44 2.95 5.12 3.16
CA VAL A 44 4.04 4.45 3.88
C VAL A 44 4.94 3.67 2.91
N VAL A 45 4.37 2.91 1.99
CA VAL A 45 5.12 2.14 0.98
C VAL A 45 5.91 3.06 0.04
N THR A 46 5.32 4.17 -0.38
CA THR A 46 5.99 5.16 -1.24
C THR A 46 7.18 5.80 -0.53
N ASN A 47 7.03 6.18 0.72
CA ASN A 47 8.10 6.77 1.50
C ASN A 47 9.18 5.75 1.86
N ALA A 48 8.80 4.49 2.12
CA ALA A 48 9.76 3.39 2.32
C ALA A 48 10.64 3.17 1.09
N ALA A 49 10.04 3.18 -0.11
CA ALA A 49 10.80 3.06 -1.36
C ALA A 49 11.80 4.21 -1.54
N ARG A 50 11.39 5.46 -1.24
CA ARG A 50 12.25 6.64 -1.31
C ARG A 50 13.40 6.57 -0.30
N GLU A 51 13.12 6.17 0.93
CA GLU A 51 14.13 6.06 1.99
C GLU A 51 15.12 4.92 1.72
N GLY A 52 14.64 3.79 1.20
CA GLY A 52 15.49 2.71 0.71
C GLY A 52 16.38 3.14 -0.44
N ALA A 53 15.83 3.87 -1.43
CA ALA A 53 16.59 4.39 -2.57
C ALA A 53 17.67 5.40 -2.13
N ARG A 54 17.35 6.25 -1.16
CA ARG A 54 18.33 7.19 -0.60
C ARG A 54 19.54 6.48 0.00
N VAL A 55 19.33 5.40 0.75
CA VAL A 55 20.42 4.62 1.33
C VAL A 55 21.16 3.83 0.26
N ALA A 56 20.47 3.29 -0.75
CA ALA A 56 21.06 2.49 -1.81
C ALA A 56 22.11 3.22 -2.65
N VAL A 57 22.01 4.54 -2.77
CA VAL A 57 22.95 5.37 -3.57
C VAL A 57 24.09 5.97 -2.76
N LEU A 58 24.07 5.82 -1.43
CA LEU A 58 25.13 6.33 -0.55
C LEU A 58 26.37 5.44 -0.62
N PRO A 59 27.58 6.03 -0.69
CA PRO A 59 28.83 5.25 -0.64
C PRO A 59 28.96 4.56 0.73
N GLY A 60 29.43 3.30 0.69
CA GLY A 60 29.67 2.51 1.89
C GLY A 60 28.46 1.72 2.41
N TYR A 61 27.28 1.91 1.82
CA TYR A 61 26.08 1.12 2.14
C TYR A 61 25.84 0.02 1.10
N SER A 62 25.38 -1.12 1.57
CA SER A 62 25.05 -2.28 0.74
C SER A 62 23.58 -2.28 0.33
N VAL A 63 23.25 -3.12 -0.66
CA VAL A 63 21.86 -3.41 -1.03
C VAL A 63 21.04 -3.93 0.16
N ALA A 64 21.70 -4.70 1.06
CA ALA A 64 21.04 -5.21 2.27
C ALA A 64 20.65 -4.09 3.24
N ASP A 65 21.52 -3.09 3.40
CA ASP A 65 21.23 -1.92 4.26
C ASP A 65 20.06 -1.10 3.72
N ALA A 66 20.02 -0.89 2.40
CA ALA A 66 18.92 -0.21 1.73
C ALA A 66 17.58 -0.95 1.92
N LYS A 67 17.59 -2.27 1.75
CA LYS A 67 16.42 -3.12 2.00
C LYS A 67 15.98 -3.04 3.46
N GLN A 68 16.93 -3.16 4.40
CA GLN A 68 16.64 -3.06 5.83
C GLN A 68 16.06 -1.70 6.20
N ARG A 69 16.56 -0.62 5.60
CA ARG A 69 16.04 0.73 5.85
C ARG A 69 14.61 0.89 5.39
N ALA A 70 14.28 0.44 4.17
CA ALA A 70 12.91 0.45 3.67
C ALA A 70 11.97 -0.37 4.56
N CYS A 71 12.42 -1.53 5.01
CA CYS A 71 11.69 -2.38 5.94
C CYS A 71 11.38 -1.70 7.27
N ASN A 72 12.41 -1.10 7.90
CA ASN A 72 12.25 -0.40 9.16
C ASN A 72 11.25 0.76 9.03
N TYR A 73 11.26 1.45 7.88
CA TYR A 73 10.29 2.51 7.60
C TYR A 73 8.86 1.98 7.53
N MET A 74 8.65 0.85 6.85
CA MET A 74 7.34 0.20 6.78
C MET A 74 6.84 -0.22 8.17
N GLN A 75 7.71 -0.81 8.99
CA GLN A 75 7.37 -1.20 10.37
C GLN A 75 6.97 0.01 11.22
N THR A 76 7.76 1.09 11.17
CA THR A 76 7.47 2.34 11.89
C THR A 76 6.17 2.97 11.41
N GLY A 77 5.83 2.81 10.13
CA GLY A 77 4.57 3.25 9.54
C GLY A 77 3.37 2.36 9.88
N GLY A 78 3.55 1.35 10.75
CA GLY A 78 2.47 0.49 11.23
C GLY A 78 2.06 -0.61 10.24
N LEU A 79 2.88 -0.89 9.22
CA LEU A 79 2.63 -2.04 8.36
C LEU A 79 3.09 -3.33 9.07
N PRO A 80 2.30 -4.41 8.98
CA PRO A 80 2.68 -5.69 9.56
C PRO A 80 3.81 -6.31 8.70
N VAL A 81 5.04 -5.94 9.00
CA VAL A 81 6.24 -6.52 8.37
C VAL A 81 6.77 -7.62 9.29
N VAL A 82 6.85 -8.83 8.77
CA VAL A 82 7.36 -9.96 9.52
C VAL A 82 8.86 -9.79 9.79
N ALA A 83 9.32 -10.24 10.96
CA ALA A 83 10.72 -10.25 11.31
C ALA A 83 11.54 -10.96 10.22
N GLY A 84 12.59 -10.31 9.74
CA GLY A 84 13.40 -10.84 8.64
C GLY A 84 13.13 -10.22 7.29
N CYS A 85 12.44 -9.06 7.24
CA CYS A 85 12.51 -8.23 6.06
C CYS A 85 13.95 -8.25 5.49
N PRO A 86 14.16 -8.55 4.24
CA PRO A 86 13.39 -8.18 3.07
C PRO A 86 12.40 -9.24 2.56
N ASN A 87 12.32 -10.38 3.19
CA ASN A 87 11.49 -11.51 2.75
C ASN A 87 10.24 -11.72 3.63
N GLY A 88 9.68 -10.64 4.16
CA GLY A 88 8.42 -10.71 4.89
C GLY A 88 7.29 -11.22 3.99
N SER A 89 6.43 -12.10 4.52
CA SER A 89 5.33 -12.72 3.79
C SER A 89 4.27 -11.74 3.26
N ILE A 90 4.29 -10.48 3.65
CA ILE A 90 3.28 -9.47 3.33
C ILE A 90 3.85 -8.37 2.41
N GLY A 91 5.17 -8.25 2.29
CA GLY A 91 5.80 -7.27 1.41
C GLY A 91 7.18 -7.69 0.95
N THR A 92 7.61 -7.16 -0.19
CA THR A 92 8.93 -7.36 -0.77
C THR A 92 9.62 -6.04 -1.01
N VAL A 93 10.95 -6.02 -0.85
CA VAL A 93 11.79 -4.88 -1.20
C VAL A 93 12.84 -5.36 -2.18
N ASP A 94 12.78 -4.88 -3.42
CA ASP A 94 13.74 -5.17 -4.47
C ASP A 94 14.59 -3.95 -4.78
N VAL A 95 15.90 -4.14 -4.85
CA VAL A 95 16.88 -3.12 -5.22
C VAL A 95 17.64 -3.59 -6.44
N VAL A 96 17.57 -2.82 -7.52
CA VAL A 96 18.17 -3.16 -8.81
C VAL A 96 19.01 -2.00 -9.30
N ASP A 97 20.21 -2.32 -9.79
CA ASP A 97 21.04 -1.35 -10.50
C ASP A 97 20.43 -1.03 -11.86
N ILE A 98 20.37 0.24 -12.19
CA ILE A 98 19.84 0.70 -13.48
C ILE A 98 20.81 1.65 -14.16
N SER A 99 20.75 1.63 -15.48
CA SER A 99 21.41 2.64 -16.32
C SER A 99 20.38 3.71 -16.68
N ILE A 100 20.69 4.95 -16.36
CA ILE A 100 19.84 6.11 -16.65
C ILE A 100 20.36 6.74 -17.94
N PRO A 101 19.66 6.61 -19.08
CA PRO A 101 20.10 7.19 -20.34
C PRO A 101 20.12 8.72 -20.27
N MET A 102 21.18 9.32 -20.75
CA MET A 102 21.31 10.76 -20.89
C MET A 102 21.12 11.14 -22.35
N ALA A 103 20.52 12.32 -22.61
CA ALA A 103 20.37 12.84 -23.97
C ALA A 103 21.73 13.17 -24.63
N VAL A 104 22.74 13.54 -23.82
CA VAL A 104 24.11 13.82 -24.25
C VAL A 104 25.04 13.31 -23.15
N GLY A 105 26.04 12.50 -23.52
CA GLY A 105 27.04 11.96 -22.60
C GLY A 105 26.83 10.50 -22.22
N PRO A 106 27.71 9.93 -21.38
CA PRO A 106 27.58 8.54 -20.91
C PRO A 106 26.38 8.37 -20.03
N ALA A 107 25.78 7.18 -20.08
CA ALA A 107 24.69 6.81 -19.18
C ALA A 107 25.16 6.87 -17.72
N LEU A 108 24.29 7.36 -16.85
CA LEU A 108 24.54 7.40 -15.41
C LEU A 108 24.06 6.11 -14.75
N THR A 109 24.79 5.69 -13.72
CA THR A 109 24.34 4.60 -12.86
C THR A 109 23.37 5.12 -11.79
N GLY A 110 22.43 4.28 -11.42
CA GLY A 110 21.48 4.59 -10.38
C GLY A 110 20.86 3.32 -9.81
N LYS A 111 20.10 3.49 -8.74
CA LYS A 111 19.39 2.42 -8.07
C LYS A 111 17.89 2.61 -8.22
N ARG A 112 17.21 1.53 -8.55
CA ARG A 112 15.75 1.43 -8.50
C ARG A 112 15.36 0.57 -7.31
N VAL A 113 14.60 1.14 -6.39
CA VAL A 113 14.04 0.41 -5.26
C VAL A 113 12.54 0.29 -5.46
N GLN A 114 12.08 -0.93 -5.50
CA GLN A 114 10.66 -1.28 -5.59
C GLN A 114 10.22 -1.91 -4.28
N VAL A 115 9.19 -1.35 -3.67
CA VAL A 115 8.55 -1.89 -2.48
C VAL A 115 7.15 -2.34 -2.87
N THR A 116 6.82 -3.58 -2.56
CA THR A 116 5.47 -4.13 -2.77
C THR A 116 4.92 -4.60 -1.44
N PHE A 117 3.67 -4.30 -1.19
CA PHE A 117 2.93 -4.70 0.01
C PHE A 117 1.53 -5.16 -0.37
N THR A 118 1.06 -6.24 0.24
CA THR A 118 -0.31 -6.73 0.02
C THR A 118 -1.24 -6.16 1.08
N HIS A 119 -2.18 -5.31 0.65
CA HIS A 119 -3.23 -4.76 1.49
C HIS A 119 -4.43 -5.70 1.50
N SER A 120 -4.93 -6.03 2.69
CA SER A 120 -6.22 -6.71 2.87
C SER A 120 -7.24 -5.73 3.41
N TYR A 121 -8.42 -5.71 2.82
CA TYR A 121 -9.55 -4.93 3.31
C TYR A 121 -10.12 -5.56 4.56
N MET A 122 -10.25 -4.76 5.63
CA MET A 122 -10.69 -5.26 6.95
C MET A 122 -12.20 -5.47 7.00
N PHE A 123 -12.97 -4.55 6.42
CA PHE A 123 -14.42 -4.54 6.52
C PHE A 123 -15.11 -5.02 5.24
N ILE A 124 -14.65 -4.57 4.08
CA ILE A 124 -15.22 -4.97 2.79
C ILE A 124 -14.81 -6.40 2.42
N GLY A 125 -13.60 -6.84 2.78
CA GLY A 125 -13.08 -8.15 2.44
C GLY A 125 -13.99 -9.31 2.87
N PRO A 126 -14.40 -9.42 4.14
CA PRO A 126 -15.31 -10.47 4.61
C PRO A 126 -16.69 -10.40 3.93
N ILE A 127 -17.22 -9.20 3.70
CA ILE A 127 -18.51 -8.99 3.02
C ILE A 127 -18.44 -9.44 1.56
N ALA A 128 -17.38 -9.05 0.84
CA ALA A 128 -17.16 -9.46 -0.55
C ALA A 128 -16.98 -10.98 -0.68
N GLY A 129 -16.32 -11.61 0.29
CA GLY A 129 -16.16 -13.05 0.35
C GLY A 129 -17.49 -13.80 0.43
N TRP A 130 -18.49 -13.25 1.11
CA TRP A 130 -19.84 -13.84 1.18
C TRP A 130 -20.55 -13.84 -0.17
N PHE A 131 -20.27 -12.84 -1.01
CA PHE A 131 -20.82 -12.76 -2.38
C PHE A 131 -19.93 -13.42 -3.43
N GLY A 132 -18.92 -14.21 -3.04
CA GLY A 132 -18.00 -14.88 -3.95
C GLY A 132 -16.98 -13.95 -4.60
N GLY A 133 -16.84 -12.72 -4.09
CA GLY A 133 -15.86 -11.74 -4.58
C GLY A 133 -14.46 -12.02 -4.05
N SER A 134 -13.46 -11.98 -4.95
CA SER A 134 -12.03 -12.21 -4.64
C SER A 134 -11.25 -10.91 -4.37
N PHE A 135 -11.92 -9.85 -3.93
CA PHE A 135 -11.32 -8.53 -3.72
C PHE A 135 -10.60 -8.36 -2.37
N THR A 136 -10.26 -9.46 -1.72
CA THR A 136 -9.72 -9.41 -0.35
C THR A 136 -8.30 -8.87 -0.27
N ASN A 137 -7.51 -8.99 -1.33
CA ASN A 137 -6.10 -8.63 -1.33
C ASN A 137 -5.73 -7.78 -2.56
N VAL A 138 -5.20 -6.60 -2.32
CA VAL A 138 -4.73 -5.68 -3.37
C VAL A 138 -3.23 -5.45 -3.20
N PRO A 139 -2.40 -5.73 -4.23
CA PRO A 139 -0.99 -5.38 -4.18
C PRO A 139 -0.83 -3.87 -4.32
N VAL A 140 -0.16 -3.27 -3.35
CA VAL A 140 0.28 -1.87 -3.36
C VAL A 140 1.77 -1.86 -3.64
N SER A 141 2.21 -1.19 -4.68
CA SER A 141 3.62 -1.09 -5.02
C SER A 141 4.04 0.35 -5.25
N ALA A 142 5.26 0.67 -4.84
CA ALA A 142 5.89 1.94 -5.12
C ALA A 142 7.32 1.74 -5.62
N VAL A 143 7.75 2.61 -6.51
CA VAL A 143 9.10 2.58 -7.11
C VAL A 143 9.75 3.93 -6.87
N ALA A 144 10.97 3.92 -6.36
CA ALA A 144 11.83 5.08 -6.28
C ALA A 144 13.11 4.84 -7.09
N ILE A 145 13.51 5.82 -7.86
CA ILE A 145 14.75 5.79 -8.66
C ILE A 145 15.62 6.96 -8.22
N MET A 146 16.87 6.66 -7.85
CA MET A 146 17.86 7.66 -7.50
C MET A 146 19.17 7.38 -8.21
N ARG A 147 19.88 8.46 -8.58
CA ARG A 147 21.20 8.39 -9.18
C ARG A 147 22.24 8.16 -8.10
N ASP A 148 23.28 7.37 -8.44
CA ASP A 148 24.42 7.19 -7.55
C ASP A 148 25.13 8.52 -7.29
N GLU A 149 25.46 8.81 -6.04
CA GLU A 149 26.15 10.05 -5.65
C GLU A 149 27.59 10.09 -6.13
N VAL A 150 28.22 8.92 -6.23
CA VAL A 150 29.55 8.77 -6.85
C VAL A 150 29.35 8.06 -8.18
N PRO A 151 29.47 8.75 -9.32
CA PRO A 151 29.37 8.11 -10.62
C PRO A 151 30.47 7.08 -10.76
N THR A 152 30.15 5.81 -10.66
CA THR A 152 31.05 4.76 -11.14
C THR A 152 31.02 4.88 -12.67
N PRO A 153 32.16 5.14 -13.36
CA PRO A 153 32.15 5.13 -14.79
C PRO A 153 31.61 3.78 -15.25
N ALA A 154 30.55 3.79 -16.06
CA ALA A 154 30.05 2.59 -16.69
C ALA A 154 31.23 1.89 -17.35
N ALA A 155 31.49 0.63 -16.99
CA ALA A 155 32.57 -0.13 -17.61
C ALA A 155 32.39 -0.05 -19.11
N ALA A 156 33.37 0.56 -19.79
CA ALA A 156 33.40 0.65 -21.25
C ALA A 156 33.37 -0.80 -21.73
N GLY A 157 32.29 -1.19 -22.40
CA GLY A 157 32.12 -2.53 -22.92
C GLY A 157 33.32 -2.89 -23.79
N SER A 158 34.00 -3.93 -23.42
CA SER A 158 34.97 -4.65 -24.25
C SER A 158 34.26 -5.61 -25.19
#